data_0316a79cc2d66062af1da36c87f8b1a9
#
_entry.id   0316a79cc2d66062af1da36c87f8b1a9
#
_cell.length_a   1.000
_cell.length_b   1.000
_cell.length_c   1.000
_cell.angle_alpha   90.00
_cell.angle_beta   90.00
_cell.angle_gamma   90.00
#
_symmetry.space_group_name_H-M   'P 1'
#
loop_
_entity.id
_entity.type
_entity.pdbx_description
1 polymer ?
#
loop_
_entity_poly.entity_id
_entity_poly.type
_entity_poly.pdbx_seq_one_letter_code
_entity_poly.pdbx_strand_id
1 'polypeptide(L)'
;ARQVDKVSLWSNRTVIVSLAVGLVVVAMLVVGFVLNFVQPSIPLAAAFALGAALGPTDAVAVASLSQRASLNKRQEVLLSGESLINDASGVVSFQFAVAALTTGTFSMLDAATTFFVSFFGGIAIGLICAAVLAFVASRVRDFGLEDTTFHVLFEVLTPFLVFLVAEELHVSGILAVVAAGLSGSMFRNRSIGPNIARMKIVSASVWKVLGFVLNGIVFVLLGVQLPHAMSDTWEDRSVSNPELIALVLLLAAVVIGVRVAWFVALSYIGRKQTARNEQRNSGGTPEQVKGVMRSVRLLTKDSMVEACAMALAGPKGAVTLSIMFTLPYSIDAA
;
A
#
# COMPACT_ATOMS: atom_id res chain seq x y z
N ALA A 1 -7.83 4.45 4.29
CA ALA A 1 -7.50 5.83 4.63
C ALA A 1 -8.39 6.41 5.75
N ARG A 2 -9.67 6.10 5.78
CA ARG A 2 -10.64 6.72 6.69
C ARG A 2 -10.60 6.18 8.13
N GLN A 3 -10.19 4.95 8.31
CA GLN A 3 -10.18 4.23 9.59
C GLN A 3 -8.86 4.38 10.37
N VAL A 4 -7.84 4.94 9.75
CA VAL A 4 -6.50 5.03 10.34
C VAL A 4 -6.33 6.34 11.11
N ASP A 5 -5.74 6.26 12.31
CA ASP A 5 -5.42 7.43 13.12
C ASP A 5 -4.31 8.27 12.46
N LYS A 6 -4.70 9.44 11.98
CA LYS A 6 -3.84 10.34 11.19
C LYS A 6 -2.69 10.96 11.97
N VAL A 7 -2.92 11.23 13.25
CA VAL A 7 -1.86 11.79 14.11
C VAL A 7 -0.75 10.77 14.26
N SER A 8 -1.12 9.51 14.47
CA SER A 8 -0.18 8.40 14.57
C SER A 8 0.49 8.08 13.22
N LEU A 9 -0.22 8.20 12.08
CA LEU A 9 0.37 8.10 10.74
C LEU A 9 1.43 9.17 10.52
N TRP A 10 1.10 10.44 10.82
CA TRP A 10 2.02 11.55 10.59
C TRP A 10 3.27 11.46 11.45
N SER A 11 3.13 11.02 12.70
CA SER A 11 4.27 10.82 13.60
C SER A 11 5.22 9.70 13.16
N ASN A 12 4.74 8.71 12.40
CA ASN A 12 5.51 7.58 11.90
C ASN A 12 5.77 7.63 10.38
N ARG A 13 5.52 8.79 9.72
CA ARG A 13 5.57 8.93 8.26
C ARG A 13 6.84 8.40 7.60
N THR A 14 8.01 8.64 8.19
CA THR A 14 9.29 8.18 7.62
C THR A 14 9.38 6.66 7.56
N VAL A 15 8.94 5.98 8.61
CA VAL A 15 8.93 4.51 8.66
C VAL A 15 7.90 3.96 7.70
N ILE A 16 6.69 4.56 7.67
CA ILE A 16 5.61 4.14 6.78
C ILE A 16 6.02 4.31 5.30
N VAL A 17 6.60 5.45 4.92
CA VAL A 17 7.09 5.67 3.55
C VAL A 17 8.22 4.69 3.20
N SER A 18 9.14 4.43 4.13
CA SER A 18 10.20 3.43 3.94
C SER A 18 9.64 2.02 3.70
N LEU A 19 8.60 1.61 4.43
CA LEU A 19 7.94 0.32 4.26
C LEU A 19 7.09 0.30 2.98
N ALA A 20 6.34 1.37 2.71
CA ALA A 20 5.39 1.40 1.62
C ALA A 20 6.02 1.58 0.23
N VAL A 21 7.16 2.26 0.14
CA VAL A 21 7.87 2.50 -1.12
C VAL A 21 9.19 1.75 -1.15
N GLY A 22 10.04 1.94 -0.14
CA GLY A 22 11.38 1.35 -0.13
C GLY A 22 11.36 -0.17 -0.13
N LEU A 23 10.55 -0.78 0.73
CA LEU A 23 10.42 -2.25 0.78
C LEU A 23 9.82 -2.81 -0.52
N VAL A 24 8.83 -2.14 -1.13
CA VAL A 24 8.21 -2.58 -2.40
C VAL A 24 9.23 -2.56 -3.53
N VAL A 25 9.99 -1.46 -3.67
CA VAL A 25 11.03 -1.35 -4.70
C VAL A 25 12.12 -2.40 -4.51
N VAL A 26 12.60 -2.59 -3.28
CA VAL A 26 13.62 -3.62 -3.00
C VAL A 26 13.07 -5.03 -3.23
N ALA A 27 11.82 -5.30 -2.83
CA ALA A 27 11.17 -6.58 -3.12
C ALA A 27 11.07 -6.84 -4.63
N MET A 28 10.63 -5.84 -5.41
CA MET A 28 10.59 -5.90 -6.87
C MET A 28 11.96 -6.26 -7.45
N LEU A 29 13.01 -5.55 -7.05
CA LEU A 29 14.36 -5.78 -7.57
C LEU A 29 14.89 -7.17 -7.19
N VAL A 30 14.80 -7.56 -5.91
CA VAL A 30 15.32 -8.84 -5.44
C VAL A 30 14.57 -10.01 -6.06
N VAL A 31 13.23 -9.97 -6.05
CA VAL A 31 12.40 -11.01 -6.68
C VAL A 31 12.67 -11.09 -8.18
N GLY A 32 12.75 -9.95 -8.86
CA GLY A 32 13.00 -9.90 -10.30
C GLY A 32 14.36 -10.48 -10.67
N PHE A 33 15.43 -10.10 -9.96
CA PHE A 33 16.75 -10.67 -10.22
C PHE A 33 16.83 -12.16 -9.88
N VAL A 34 16.23 -12.60 -8.77
CA VAL A 34 16.19 -14.03 -8.40
C VAL A 34 15.43 -14.83 -9.43
N LEU A 35 14.27 -14.35 -9.88
CA LEU A 35 13.47 -15.05 -10.88
C LEU A 35 14.21 -15.15 -12.22
N ASN A 36 14.77 -14.06 -12.72
CA ASN A 36 15.54 -14.06 -13.96
C ASN A 36 16.81 -14.93 -13.88
N PHE A 37 17.45 -15.01 -12.70
CA PHE A 37 18.59 -15.89 -12.48
C PHE A 37 18.20 -17.38 -12.50
N VAL A 38 17.08 -17.73 -11.89
CA VAL A 38 16.59 -19.12 -11.81
C VAL A 38 15.97 -19.56 -13.13
N GLN A 39 15.24 -18.65 -13.79
CA GLN A 39 14.53 -18.89 -15.03
C GLN A 39 14.93 -17.84 -16.09
N PRO A 40 16.07 -18.02 -16.77
CA PRO A 40 16.58 -17.03 -17.74
C PRO A 40 15.68 -16.83 -18.96
N SER A 41 14.74 -17.74 -19.23
CA SER A 41 13.73 -17.61 -20.28
C SER A 41 12.72 -16.48 -20.01
N ILE A 42 12.57 -16.06 -18.74
CA ILE A 42 11.68 -14.95 -18.36
C ILE A 42 12.44 -13.63 -18.53
N PRO A 43 11.95 -12.70 -19.39
CA PRO A 43 12.55 -11.38 -19.54
C PRO A 43 12.63 -10.65 -18.18
N LEU A 44 13.72 -9.92 -17.96
CA LEU A 44 13.95 -9.22 -16.68
C LEU A 44 12.83 -8.25 -16.35
N ALA A 45 12.24 -7.58 -17.34
CA ALA A 45 11.10 -6.68 -17.13
C ALA A 45 9.85 -7.43 -16.63
N ALA A 46 9.56 -8.63 -17.18
CA ALA A 46 8.49 -9.48 -16.69
C ALA A 46 8.75 -9.98 -15.26
N ALA A 47 10.00 -10.34 -14.95
CA ALA A 47 10.41 -10.73 -13.61
C ALA A 47 10.25 -9.57 -12.60
N PHE A 48 10.55 -8.33 -13.00
CA PHE A 48 10.28 -7.14 -12.18
C PHE A 48 8.78 -6.86 -12.02
N ALA A 49 7.98 -7.07 -13.06
CA ALA A 49 6.52 -6.95 -12.95
C ALA A 49 5.96 -7.91 -11.89
N LEU A 50 6.38 -9.18 -11.91
CA LEU A 50 6.01 -10.14 -10.88
C LEU A 50 6.48 -9.71 -9.48
N GLY A 51 7.72 -9.25 -9.36
CA GLY A 51 8.26 -8.73 -8.09
C GLY A 51 7.48 -7.54 -7.55
N ALA A 52 7.08 -6.60 -8.42
CA ALA A 52 6.25 -5.45 -8.06
C ALA A 52 4.85 -5.88 -7.60
N ALA A 53 4.22 -6.84 -8.28
CA ALA A 53 2.93 -7.38 -7.88
C ALA A 53 2.99 -8.13 -6.54
N LEU A 54 4.09 -8.82 -6.23
CA LEU A 54 4.31 -9.51 -4.97
C LEU A 54 4.73 -8.56 -3.82
N GLY A 55 5.05 -7.29 -4.10
CA GLY A 55 5.47 -6.30 -3.10
C GLY A 55 4.40 -5.95 -2.07
N PRO A 56 3.20 -5.53 -2.48
CA PRO A 56 2.14 -5.03 -1.60
C PRO A 56 1.65 -6.03 -0.54
N THR A 57 1.09 -5.50 0.54
CA THR A 57 0.49 -6.27 1.64
C THR A 57 -0.99 -5.94 1.77
N ASP A 58 -1.84 -6.94 2.02
CA ASP A 58 -3.28 -6.80 2.08
C ASP A 58 -3.75 -6.13 3.38
N ALA A 59 -4.36 -4.95 3.27
CA ALA A 59 -4.92 -4.20 4.40
C ALA A 59 -6.03 -4.97 5.14
N VAL A 60 -6.82 -5.78 4.43
CA VAL A 60 -7.94 -6.54 5.01
C VAL A 60 -7.41 -7.70 5.83
N ALA A 61 -6.45 -8.43 5.27
CA ALA A 61 -5.81 -9.51 5.97
C ALA A 61 -5.02 -9.00 7.20
N VAL A 62 -4.32 -7.86 7.09
CA VAL A 62 -3.68 -7.18 8.23
C VAL A 62 -4.70 -6.81 9.30
N ALA A 63 -5.83 -6.22 8.94
CA ALA A 63 -6.87 -5.84 9.89
C ALA A 63 -7.50 -7.06 10.61
N SER A 64 -7.71 -8.16 9.89
CA SER A 64 -8.22 -9.41 10.47
C SER A 64 -7.21 -10.07 11.41
N LEU A 65 -5.93 -10.01 11.07
CA LEU A 65 -4.85 -10.54 11.89
C LEU A 65 -4.64 -9.71 13.15
N SER A 66 -4.71 -8.37 13.06
CA SER A 66 -4.56 -7.47 14.21
C SER A 66 -5.62 -7.67 15.30
N GLN A 67 -6.83 -8.12 14.89
CA GLN A 67 -7.89 -8.47 15.84
C GLN A 67 -7.64 -9.79 16.58
N ARG A 68 -6.91 -10.72 15.97
CA ARG A 68 -6.62 -12.06 16.55
C ARG A 68 -5.26 -12.13 17.23
N ALA A 69 -4.25 -11.48 16.68
CA ALA A 69 -2.94 -11.33 17.28
C ALA A 69 -2.96 -10.06 18.15
N SER A 70 -2.47 -10.13 19.38
CA SER A 70 -2.38 -9.00 20.31
C SER A 70 -1.30 -8.00 19.84
N LEU A 71 -1.51 -7.40 18.65
CA LEU A 71 -0.61 -6.39 18.11
C LEU A 71 -0.69 -5.10 18.96
N ASN A 72 0.45 -4.50 19.19
CA ASN A 72 0.50 -3.18 19.82
C ASN A 72 -0.12 -2.14 18.87
N LYS A 73 -0.86 -1.15 19.42
CA LYS A 73 -1.52 -0.09 18.65
C LYS A 73 -0.59 0.59 17.62
N ARG A 74 0.69 0.69 17.92
CA ARG A 74 1.68 1.25 17.00
C ARG A 74 1.98 0.31 15.84
N GLN A 75 2.09 -0.99 16.08
CA GLN A 75 2.29 -2.01 15.05
C GLN A 75 1.09 -2.03 14.09
N GLU A 76 -0.13 -1.94 14.63
CA GLU A 76 -1.36 -1.83 13.84
C GLU A 76 -1.35 -0.59 12.95
N VAL A 77 -0.98 0.58 13.48
CA VAL A 77 -0.87 1.84 12.70
C VAL A 77 0.19 1.74 11.60
N LEU A 78 1.33 1.12 11.89
CA LEU A 78 2.41 0.95 10.90
C LEU A 78 1.99 0.00 9.77
N LEU A 79 1.43 -1.16 10.09
CA LEU A 79 0.98 -2.14 9.10
C LEU A 79 -0.19 -1.59 8.27
N SER A 80 -1.16 -0.92 8.92
CA SER A 80 -2.27 -0.29 8.19
C SER A 80 -1.80 0.89 7.32
N GLY A 81 -0.84 1.67 7.80
CA GLY A 81 -0.25 2.78 7.05
C GLY A 81 0.63 2.29 5.88
N GLU A 82 1.40 1.23 6.10
CA GLU A 82 2.15 0.54 5.05
C GLU A 82 1.20 0.07 3.95
N SER A 83 0.23 -0.76 4.30
CA SER A 83 -0.70 -1.36 3.35
C SER A 83 -1.54 -0.34 2.58
N LEU A 84 -1.82 0.83 3.15
CA LEU A 84 -2.55 1.89 2.47
C LEU A 84 -1.79 2.50 1.28
N ILE A 85 -0.46 2.56 1.38
CA ILE A 85 0.40 3.25 0.40
C ILE A 85 1.12 2.25 -0.50
N ASN A 86 1.47 1.06 0.00
CA ASN A 86 2.23 0.09 -0.75
C ASN A 86 1.47 -0.52 -1.93
N ASP A 87 0.13 -0.61 -1.85
CA ASP A 87 -0.71 -1.02 -2.99
C ASP A 87 -0.48 -0.10 -4.18
N ALA A 88 -0.52 1.22 -3.93
CA ALA A 88 -0.25 2.20 -4.97
C ALA A 88 1.20 2.14 -5.49
N SER A 89 2.18 1.96 -4.60
CA SER A 89 3.58 1.81 -4.99
C SER A 89 3.80 0.54 -5.83
N GLY A 90 3.14 -0.56 -5.48
CA GLY A 90 3.18 -1.80 -6.23
C GLY A 90 2.58 -1.66 -7.62
N VAL A 91 1.39 -1.05 -7.73
CA VAL A 91 0.73 -0.81 -9.03
C VAL A 91 1.59 0.05 -9.94
N VAL A 92 2.13 1.17 -9.44
CA VAL A 92 3.00 2.06 -10.24
C VAL A 92 4.27 1.33 -10.66
N SER A 93 4.91 0.58 -9.75
CA SER A 93 6.11 -0.21 -10.08
C SER A 93 5.83 -1.30 -11.12
N PHE A 94 4.66 -1.95 -11.03
CA PHE A 94 4.21 -2.95 -11.97
C PHE A 94 3.94 -2.36 -13.36
N GLN A 95 3.15 -1.29 -13.45
CA GLN A 95 2.86 -0.59 -14.73
C GLN A 95 4.16 -0.17 -15.41
N PHE A 96 5.13 0.27 -14.62
CA PHE A 96 6.44 0.61 -15.09
C PHE A 96 7.19 -0.60 -15.68
N ALA A 97 7.22 -1.72 -14.98
CA ALA A 97 7.87 -2.94 -15.48
C ALA A 97 7.18 -3.48 -16.75
N VAL A 98 5.84 -3.38 -16.82
CA VAL A 98 5.07 -3.74 -18.02
C VAL A 98 5.38 -2.81 -19.20
N ALA A 99 5.50 -1.49 -18.97
CA ALA A 99 5.89 -0.55 -20.02
C ALA A 99 7.29 -0.86 -20.57
N ALA A 100 8.24 -1.21 -19.70
CA ALA A 100 9.57 -1.65 -20.13
C ALA A 100 9.54 -2.96 -20.94
N LEU A 101 8.61 -3.87 -20.62
CA LEU A 101 8.43 -5.12 -21.34
C LEU A 101 7.88 -4.87 -22.77
N THR A 102 6.89 -3.96 -22.90
CA THR A 102 6.21 -3.69 -24.18
C THR A 102 7.04 -2.82 -25.13
N THR A 103 7.88 -1.93 -24.60
CA THR A 103 8.71 -1.02 -25.44
C THR A 103 10.04 -1.62 -25.85
N GLY A 104 10.46 -2.72 -25.23
CA GLY A 104 11.77 -3.37 -25.50
C GLY A 104 12.99 -2.53 -25.11
N THR A 105 12.80 -1.28 -24.64
CA THR A 105 13.88 -0.36 -24.24
C THR A 105 13.78 -0.06 -22.76
N PHE A 106 14.73 -0.57 -21.97
CA PHE A 106 14.82 -0.26 -20.56
C PHE A 106 15.71 0.97 -20.34
N SER A 107 15.11 2.15 -20.38
CA SER A 107 15.79 3.38 -19.94
C SER A 107 15.52 3.61 -18.45
N MET A 108 16.55 3.44 -17.64
CA MET A 108 16.45 3.66 -16.18
C MET A 108 16.01 5.09 -15.85
N LEU A 109 16.38 6.07 -16.68
CA LEU A 109 16.05 7.47 -16.47
C LEU A 109 14.58 7.76 -16.78
N ASP A 110 14.09 7.29 -17.93
CA ASP A 110 12.68 7.46 -18.33
C ASP A 110 11.76 6.75 -17.34
N ALA A 111 12.23 5.63 -16.88
CA ALA A 111 11.68 4.84 -15.82
C ALA A 111 11.46 5.61 -14.52
N ALA A 112 12.53 6.13 -14.00
CA ALA A 112 12.50 6.89 -12.77
C ALA A 112 11.62 8.14 -12.94
N THR A 113 11.75 8.87 -14.06
CA THR A 113 10.94 10.06 -14.31
C THR A 113 9.44 9.73 -14.37
N THR A 114 9.05 8.70 -15.10
CA THR A 114 7.64 8.27 -15.20
C THR A 114 7.11 7.83 -13.83
N PHE A 115 7.92 7.07 -13.06
CA PHE A 115 7.55 6.68 -11.70
C PHE A 115 7.31 7.91 -10.82
N PHE A 116 8.26 8.86 -10.78
CA PHE A 116 8.13 10.03 -9.93
C PHE A 116 6.98 10.95 -10.35
N VAL A 117 6.79 11.15 -11.66
CA VAL A 117 5.67 11.95 -12.19
C VAL A 117 4.34 11.29 -11.84
N SER A 118 4.18 9.99 -12.06
CA SER A 118 2.96 9.25 -11.74
C SER A 118 2.69 9.24 -10.23
N PHE A 119 3.72 9.01 -9.41
CA PHE A 119 3.61 8.94 -7.96
C PHE A 119 3.27 10.30 -7.34
N PHE A 120 4.11 11.31 -7.55
CA PHE A 120 3.92 12.63 -6.96
C PHE A 120 2.79 13.40 -7.64
N GLY A 121 2.60 13.22 -8.94
CA GLY A 121 1.46 13.75 -9.69
C GLY A 121 0.14 13.22 -9.16
N GLY A 122 0.04 11.92 -8.90
CA GLY A 122 -1.15 11.32 -8.27
C GLY A 122 -1.46 11.95 -6.91
N ILE A 123 -0.45 12.11 -6.05
CA ILE A 123 -0.64 12.78 -4.75
C ILE A 123 -1.11 14.23 -4.94
N ALA A 124 -0.48 15.00 -5.84
CA ALA A 124 -0.84 16.40 -6.08
C ALA A 124 -2.27 16.54 -6.60
N ILE A 125 -2.66 15.75 -7.60
CA ILE A 125 -4.02 15.73 -8.15
C ILE A 125 -5.03 15.31 -7.08
N GLY A 126 -4.72 14.30 -6.28
CA GLY A 126 -5.58 13.90 -5.16
C GLY A 126 -5.83 15.00 -4.14
N LEU A 127 -4.80 15.79 -3.79
CA LEU A 127 -4.93 16.93 -2.89
C LEU A 127 -5.77 18.06 -3.52
N ILE A 128 -5.56 18.37 -4.81
CA ILE A 128 -6.33 19.37 -5.55
C ILE A 128 -7.80 18.95 -5.63
N CYS A 129 -8.07 17.72 -6.03
CA CYS A 129 -9.44 17.18 -6.08
C CYS A 129 -10.11 17.24 -4.71
N ALA A 130 -9.40 16.87 -3.63
CA ALA A 130 -9.95 16.96 -2.28
C ALA A 130 -10.32 18.40 -1.89
N ALA A 131 -9.48 19.37 -2.24
CA ALA A 131 -9.77 20.79 -1.97
C ALA A 131 -10.99 21.27 -2.77
N VAL A 132 -11.07 20.94 -4.06
CA VAL A 132 -12.21 21.28 -4.94
C VAL A 132 -13.50 20.64 -4.43
N LEU A 133 -13.47 19.34 -4.13
CA LEU A 133 -14.66 18.63 -3.63
C LEU A 133 -15.09 19.13 -2.24
N ALA A 134 -14.14 19.50 -1.37
CA ALA A 134 -14.45 20.13 -0.09
C ALA A 134 -15.10 21.52 -0.27
N PHE A 135 -14.63 22.30 -1.24
CA PHE A 135 -15.22 23.58 -1.60
C PHE A 135 -16.65 23.41 -2.14
N VAL A 136 -16.86 22.47 -3.07
CA VAL A 136 -18.19 22.16 -3.61
C VAL A 136 -19.15 21.72 -2.48
N ALA A 137 -18.70 20.81 -1.63
CA ALA A 137 -19.51 20.35 -0.49
C ALA A 137 -19.87 21.50 0.47
N SER A 138 -18.95 22.46 0.70
CA SER A 138 -19.25 23.62 1.54
C SER A 138 -20.30 24.53 0.89
N ARG A 139 -20.23 24.75 -0.41
CA ARG A 139 -21.21 25.57 -1.14
C ARG A 139 -22.60 24.92 -1.14
N VAL A 140 -22.69 23.62 -1.38
CA VAL A 140 -23.98 22.88 -1.31
C VAL A 140 -24.59 23.00 0.08
N ARG A 141 -23.78 22.97 1.12
CA ARG A 141 -24.21 23.16 2.51
C ARG A 141 -24.74 24.57 2.75
N ASP A 142 -24.04 25.59 2.26
CA ASP A 142 -24.43 26.97 2.42
C ASP A 142 -25.79 27.27 1.76
N PHE A 143 -26.13 26.56 0.67
CA PHE A 143 -27.46 26.61 0.02
C PHE A 143 -28.53 25.76 0.74
N GLY A 144 -28.23 25.10 1.84
CA GLY A 144 -29.20 24.29 2.60
C GLY A 144 -29.63 22.99 1.91
N LEU A 145 -28.96 22.58 0.84
CA LEU A 145 -29.29 21.37 0.05
C LEU A 145 -28.64 20.10 0.61
N GLU A 146 -27.89 20.17 1.70
CA GLU A 146 -27.20 19.04 2.28
C GLU A 146 -28.17 18.21 3.14
N ASP A 147 -28.57 17.05 2.62
CA ASP A 147 -29.20 16.00 3.42
C ASP A 147 -28.22 14.81 3.65
N THR A 148 -28.66 13.85 4.48
CA THR A 148 -27.84 12.67 4.80
C THR A 148 -27.58 11.79 3.56
N THR A 149 -28.53 11.69 2.67
CA THR A 149 -28.45 10.85 1.45
C THR A 149 -27.46 11.46 0.47
N PHE A 150 -27.58 12.77 0.22
CA PHE A 150 -26.63 13.52 -0.62
C PHE A 150 -25.21 13.38 -0.10
N HIS A 151 -25.01 13.57 1.22
CA HIS A 151 -23.71 13.46 1.85
C HIS A 151 -23.05 12.10 1.65
N VAL A 152 -23.81 11.01 1.88
CA VAL A 152 -23.32 9.63 1.69
C VAL A 152 -23.02 9.35 0.23
N LEU A 153 -23.91 9.72 -0.68
CA LEU A 153 -23.72 9.55 -2.12
C LEU A 153 -22.47 10.28 -2.61
N PHE A 154 -22.31 11.54 -2.22
CA PHE A 154 -21.14 12.34 -2.55
C PHE A 154 -19.85 11.72 -2.07
N GLU A 155 -19.84 11.18 -0.82
CA GLU A 155 -18.68 10.48 -0.28
C GLU A 155 -18.35 9.18 -1.01
N VAL A 156 -19.37 8.42 -1.43
CA VAL A 156 -19.18 7.17 -2.19
C VAL A 156 -18.69 7.43 -3.60
N LEU A 157 -19.18 8.48 -4.26
CA LEU A 157 -18.76 8.85 -5.62
C LEU A 157 -17.38 9.51 -5.67
N THR A 158 -16.99 10.20 -4.60
CA THR A 158 -15.70 10.94 -4.54
C THR A 158 -14.49 10.11 -5.00
N PRO A 159 -14.23 8.89 -4.50
CA PRO A 159 -13.06 8.11 -4.92
C PRO A 159 -13.07 7.76 -6.41
N PHE A 160 -14.23 7.49 -6.98
CA PHE A 160 -14.35 7.19 -8.42
C PHE A 160 -14.03 8.42 -9.28
N LEU A 161 -14.57 9.58 -8.91
CA LEU A 161 -14.28 10.83 -9.62
C LEU A 161 -12.79 11.20 -9.54
N VAL A 162 -12.19 11.08 -8.36
CA VAL A 162 -10.77 11.37 -8.18
C VAL A 162 -9.90 10.41 -8.98
N PHE A 163 -10.25 9.12 -8.99
CA PHE A 163 -9.56 8.10 -9.77
C PHE A 163 -9.59 8.43 -11.27
N LEU A 164 -10.79 8.67 -11.82
CA LEU A 164 -10.96 8.99 -13.25
C LEU A 164 -10.19 10.25 -13.66
N VAL A 165 -10.24 11.32 -12.86
CA VAL A 165 -9.48 12.55 -13.16
C VAL A 165 -7.98 12.30 -13.17
N ALA A 166 -7.46 11.48 -12.25
CA ALA A 166 -6.04 11.19 -12.18
C ALA A 166 -5.57 10.30 -13.35
N GLU A 167 -6.34 9.28 -13.70
CA GLU A 167 -6.04 8.40 -14.86
C GLU A 167 -6.07 9.20 -16.18
N GLU A 168 -7.03 10.11 -16.36
CA GLU A 168 -7.08 10.98 -17.55
C GLU A 168 -5.85 11.91 -17.65
N LEU A 169 -5.28 12.28 -16.52
CA LEU A 169 -4.05 13.08 -16.44
C LEU A 169 -2.76 12.21 -16.48
N HIS A 170 -2.89 10.91 -16.74
CA HIS A 170 -1.78 9.94 -16.78
C HIS A 170 -0.92 9.90 -15.50
N VAL A 171 -1.58 10.08 -14.33
CA VAL A 171 -0.95 9.93 -13.02
C VAL A 171 -1.68 8.86 -12.21
N SER A 172 -1.05 8.37 -11.13
CA SER A 172 -1.61 7.27 -10.35
C SER A 172 -2.96 7.60 -9.70
N GLY A 173 -4.06 7.02 -10.22
CA GLY A 173 -5.40 7.15 -9.68
C GLY A 173 -5.52 6.62 -8.26
N ILE A 174 -4.82 5.53 -7.93
CA ILE A 174 -4.82 4.94 -6.58
C ILE A 174 -4.22 5.91 -5.57
N LEU A 175 -3.05 6.50 -5.89
CA LEU A 175 -2.42 7.50 -5.02
C LEU A 175 -3.26 8.76 -4.87
N ALA A 176 -3.90 9.20 -5.96
CA ALA A 176 -4.81 10.34 -5.92
C ALA A 176 -5.98 10.10 -4.96
N VAL A 177 -6.63 8.93 -5.03
CA VAL A 177 -7.74 8.57 -4.13
C VAL A 177 -7.27 8.47 -2.68
N VAL A 178 -6.10 7.89 -2.43
CA VAL A 178 -5.53 7.80 -1.08
C VAL A 178 -5.23 9.19 -0.53
N ALA A 179 -4.56 10.06 -1.31
CA ALA A 179 -4.24 11.42 -0.91
C ALA A 179 -5.51 12.26 -0.65
N ALA A 180 -6.52 12.14 -1.52
CA ALA A 180 -7.82 12.79 -1.34
C ALA A 180 -8.54 12.28 -0.07
N GLY A 181 -8.54 10.98 0.19
CA GLY A 181 -9.15 10.39 1.37
C GLY A 181 -8.48 10.80 2.68
N LEU A 182 -7.15 10.92 2.70
CA LEU A 182 -6.40 11.41 3.85
C LEU A 182 -6.64 12.90 4.12
N SER A 183 -6.56 13.73 3.07
CA SER A 183 -6.72 15.18 3.18
C SER A 183 -8.17 15.61 3.39
N GLY A 184 -9.15 15.02 2.73
CA GLY A 184 -10.55 15.35 2.82
C GLY A 184 -11.11 15.32 4.25
N SER A 185 -10.54 14.53 5.12
CA SER A 185 -10.92 14.51 6.53
C SER A 185 -10.29 15.66 7.35
N MET A 186 -9.18 16.24 6.91
CA MET A 186 -8.59 17.42 7.55
C MET A 186 -9.45 18.65 7.30
N PHE A 187 -10.03 18.77 6.10
CA PHE A 187 -10.94 19.87 5.75
C PHE A 187 -12.29 19.76 6.45
N ARG A 188 -12.75 18.55 6.80
CA ARG A 188 -14.09 18.29 7.35
C ARG A 188 -14.19 18.44 8.88
N ASN A 189 -13.10 18.50 9.61
CA ASN A 189 -13.11 18.46 11.10
C ASN A 189 -13.53 19.79 11.78
N ARG A 190 -13.88 20.82 11.02
CA ARG A 190 -14.19 22.17 11.58
C ARG A 190 -15.67 22.42 11.88
N SER A 191 -16.56 21.55 11.47
CA SER A 191 -18.00 21.75 11.68
C SER A 191 -18.52 20.88 12.80
N ILE A 192 -19.13 21.48 13.82
CA ILE A 192 -19.72 20.82 15.00
C ILE A 192 -21.23 21.10 14.99
N GLY A 193 -22.05 20.04 15.02
CA GLY A 193 -23.50 20.14 15.08
C GLY A 193 -24.17 18.77 15.13
N PRO A 194 -25.42 18.67 15.65
CA PRO A 194 -26.15 17.40 15.81
C PRO A 194 -26.37 16.68 14.45
N ASN A 195 -26.70 17.43 13.40
CA ASN A 195 -26.89 16.88 12.05
C ASN A 195 -25.60 16.28 11.49
N ILE A 196 -24.46 16.88 11.77
CA ILE A 196 -23.14 16.40 11.31
C ILE A 196 -22.79 15.08 12.04
N ALA A 197 -23.13 14.96 13.32
CA ALA A 197 -22.92 13.72 14.07
C ALA A 197 -23.73 12.57 13.46
N ARG A 198 -25.01 12.81 13.12
CA ARG A 198 -25.87 11.83 12.44
C ARG A 198 -25.30 11.42 11.09
N MET A 199 -24.91 12.37 10.27
CA MET A 199 -24.29 12.12 8.95
C MET A 199 -23.03 11.27 9.07
N LYS A 200 -22.15 11.54 10.05
CA LYS A 200 -20.95 10.76 10.33
C LYS A 200 -21.26 9.30 10.69
N ILE A 201 -22.28 9.06 11.51
CA ILE A 201 -22.70 7.71 11.93
C ILE A 201 -23.24 6.94 10.73
N VAL A 202 -24.16 7.53 9.96
CA VAL A 202 -24.74 6.88 8.76
C VAL A 202 -23.64 6.59 7.75
N SER A 203 -22.79 7.57 7.44
CA SER A 203 -21.67 7.38 6.52
C SER A 203 -20.71 6.27 7.00
N ALA A 204 -20.39 6.22 8.29
CA ALA A 204 -19.53 5.15 8.83
C ALA A 204 -20.16 3.76 8.67
N SER A 205 -21.48 3.66 8.86
CA SER A 205 -22.23 2.41 8.67
C SER A 205 -22.23 1.98 7.20
N VAL A 206 -22.48 2.90 6.27
CA VAL A 206 -22.46 2.61 4.82
C VAL A 206 -21.05 2.16 4.39
N TRP A 207 -19.99 2.85 4.82
CA TRP A 207 -18.62 2.45 4.51
C TRP A 207 -18.23 1.10 5.09
N LYS A 208 -18.78 0.74 6.26
CA LYS A 208 -18.56 -0.60 6.85
C LYS A 208 -19.19 -1.69 5.99
N VAL A 209 -20.42 -1.47 5.52
CA VAL A 209 -21.14 -2.42 4.64
C VAL A 209 -20.45 -2.51 3.27
N LEU A 210 -20.15 -1.37 2.65
CA LEU A 210 -19.45 -1.33 1.37
C LEU A 210 -18.08 -2.04 1.47
N GLY A 211 -17.31 -1.77 2.50
CA GLY A 211 -16.02 -2.43 2.71
C GLY A 211 -16.18 -3.95 2.83
N PHE A 212 -17.17 -4.42 3.59
CA PHE A 212 -17.44 -5.85 3.71
C PHE A 212 -17.82 -6.48 2.37
N VAL A 213 -18.74 -5.85 1.61
CA VAL A 213 -19.22 -6.35 0.32
C VAL A 213 -18.09 -6.35 -0.71
N LEU A 214 -17.36 -5.25 -0.87
CA LEU A 214 -16.28 -5.15 -1.84
C LEU A 214 -15.16 -6.15 -1.55
N ASN A 215 -14.77 -6.31 -0.29
CA ASN A 215 -13.80 -7.33 0.11
C ASN A 215 -14.32 -8.74 -0.19
N GLY A 216 -15.58 -9.02 0.12
CA GLY A 216 -16.23 -10.30 -0.20
C GLY A 216 -16.17 -10.59 -1.70
N ILE A 217 -16.52 -9.63 -2.55
CA ILE A 217 -16.46 -9.75 -4.01
C ILE A 217 -15.03 -10.07 -4.47
N VAL A 218 -14.04 -9.34 -3.97
CA VAL A 218 -12.63 -9.56 -4.35
C VAL A 218 -12.17 -10.96 -3.97
N PHE A 219 -12.46 -11.44 -2.75
CA PHE A 219 -12.07 -12.79 -2.33
C PHE A 219 -12.83 -13.89 -3.09
N VAL A 220 -14.09 -13.67 -3.45
CA VAL A 220 -14.87 -14.62 -4.28
C VAL A 220 -14.29 -14.69 -5.69
N LEU A 221 -14.01 -13.53 -6.32
CA LEU A 221 -13.37 -13.49 -7.64
C LEU A 221 -12.02 -14.21 -7.63
N LEU A 222 -11.22 -13.98 -6.59
CA LEU A 222 -9.95 -14.65 -6.40
C LEU A 222 -10.12 -16.18 -6.29
N GLY A 223 -11.10 -16.64 -5.50
CA GLY A 223 -11.41 -18.06 -5.35
C GLY A 223 -11.92 -18.72 -6.63
N VAL A 224 -12.64 -17.97 -7.48
CA VAL A 224 -13.12 -18.47 -8.79
C VAL A 224 -11.97 -18.54 -9.82
N GLN A 225 -11.06 -17.57 -9.79
CA GLN A 225 -9.95 -17.52 -10.76
C GLN A 225 -8.79 -18.46 -10.42
N LEU A 226 -8.59 -18.77 -9.13
CA LEU A 226 -7.48 -19.61 -8.69
C LEU A 226 -7.48 -21.01 -9.35
N PRO A 227 -8.59 -21.77 -9.42
CA PRO A 227 -8.62 -23.06 -10.10
C PRO A 227 -8.28 -22.95 -11.60
N HIS A 228 -8.75 -21.89 -12.30
CA HIS A 228 -8.42 -21.65 -13.71
C HIS A 228 -6.92 -21.44 -13.90
N ALA A 229 -6.34 -20.52 -13.14
CA ALA A 229 -4.90 -20.25 -13.21
C ALA A 229 -4.06 -21.50 -12.85
N MET A 230 -4.54 -22.33 -11.94
CA MET A 230 -3.87 -23.59 -11.59
C MET A 230 -4.01 -24.64 -12.68
N SER A 231 -5.17 -24.80 -13.33
CA SER A 231 -5.35 -25.79 -14.38
C SER A 231 -4.47 -25.47 -15.60
N ASP A 232 -4.48 -24.23 -16.06
CA ASP A 232 -3.68 -23.79 -17.21
C ASP A 232 -2.18 -24.02 -16.97
N THR A 233 -1.72 -23.65 -15.75
CA THR A 233 -0.31 -23.86 -15.34
C THR A 233 0.04 -25.33 -15.19
N TRP A 234 -0.91 -26.18 -14.75
CA TRP A 234 -0.68 -27.61 -14.51
C TRP A 234 -0.67 -28.42 -15.80
N GLU A 235 -1.39 -27.97 -16.83
CA GLU A 235 -1.45 -28.57 -18.15
C GLU A 235 -0.30 -28.13 -19.05
N ASP A 236 0.34 -26.99 -18.76
CA ASP A 236 1.52 -26.52 -19.47
C ASP A 236 2.73 -27.43 -19.17
N ARG A 237 3.22 -28.07 -20.23
CA ARG A 237 4.37 -29.00 -20.15
C ARG A 237 5.73 -28.32 -20.35
N SER A 238 5.75 -27.01 -20.51
CA SER A 238 6.98 -26.24 -20.72
C SER A 238 7.89 -26.24 -19.47
N VAL A 239 7.27 -26.32 -18.27
CA VAL A 239 7.99 -26.43 -16.99
C VAL A 239 7.39 -27.60 -16.21
N SER A 240 8.24 -28.39 -15.55
CA SER A 240 7.74 -29.53 -14.75
C SER A 240 7.01 -29.04 -13.50
N ASN A 241 5.91 -29.71 -13.11
CA ASN A 241 5.12 -29.33 -11.95
C ASN A 241 5.93 -29.21 -10.64
N PRO A 242 6.91 -30.10 -10.33
CA PRO A 242 7.78 -29.95 -9.17
C PRO A 242 8.65 -28.69 -9.22
N GLU A 243 9.14 -28.30 -10.41
CA GLU A 243 9.92 -27.07 -10.59
C GLU A 243 9.08 -25.83 -10.36
N LEU A 244 7.82 -25.82 -10.83
CA LEU A 244 6.88 -24.73 -10.56
C LEU A 244 6.61 -24.58 -9.06
N ILE A 245 6.36 -25.67 -8.34
CA ILE A 245 6.16 -25.66 -6.89
C ILE A 245 7.42 -25.14 -6.19
N ALA A 246 8.60 -25.63 -6.59
CA ALA A 246 9.87 -25.17 -6.02
C ALA A 246 10.10 -23.68 -6.27
N LEU A 247 9.77 -23.16 -7.47
CA LEU A 247 9.85 -21.75 -7.81
C LEU A 247 8.91 -20.90 -6.95
N VAL A 248 7.65 -21.32 -6.79
CA VAL A 248 6.68 -20.61 -5.93
C VAL A 248 7.17 -20.55 -4.48
N LEU A 249 7.67 -21.67 -3.94
CA LEU A 249 8.20 -21.71 -2.59
C LEU A 249 9.46 -20.85 -2.44
N LEU A 250 10.34 -20.85 -3.44
CA LEU A 250 11.52 -19.99 -3.47
C LEU A 250 11.12 -18.50 -3.46
N LEU A 251 10.21 -18.09 -4.35
CA LEU A 251 9.76 -16.70 -4.40
C LEU A 251 9.05 -16.28 -3.12
N ALA A 252 8.23 -17.14 -2.52
CA ALA A 252 7.61 -16.87 -1.23
C ALA A 252 8.68 -16.70 -0.12
N ALA A 253 9.69 -17.54 -0.09
CA ALA A 253 10.80 -17.43 0.87
C ALA A 253 11.61 -16.15 0.65
N VAL A 254 11.87 -15.77 -0.61
CA VAL A 254 12.57 -14.52 -0.96
C VAL A 254 11.77 -13.29 -0.50
N VAL A 255 10.47 -13.23 -0.79
CA VAL A 255 9.61 -12.12 -0.39
C VAL A 255 9.55 -11.96 1.13
N ILE A 256 9.39 -13.08 1.86
CA ILE A 256 9.41 -13.07 3.33
C ILE A 256 10.81 -12.67 3.84
N GLY A 257 11.86 -13.22 3.25
CA GLY A 257 13.24 -12.92 3.62
C GLY A 257 13.59 -11.45 3.46
N VAL A 258 13.23 -10.83 2.33
CA VAL A 258 13.42 -9.39 2.08
C VAL A 258 12.66 -8.58 3.14
N ARG A 259 11.43 -8.96 3.46
CA ARG A 259 10.61 -8.27 4.46
C ARG A 259 11.23 -8.36 5.86
N VAL A 260 11.65 -9.56 6.26
CA VAL A 260 12.35 -9.76 7.55
C VAL A 260 13.63 -8.93 7.61
N ALA A 261 14.46 -8.99 6.56
CA ALA A 261 15.70 -8.23 6.48
C ALA A 261 15.46 -6.71 6.59
N TRP A 262 14.39 -6.21 5.94
CA TRP A 262 14.01 -4.80 6.03
C TRP A 262 13.62 -4.37 7.44
N PHE A 263 12.77 -5.15 8.13
CA PHE A 263 12.38 -4.85 9.51
C PHE A 263 13.57 -4.95 10.47
N VAL A 264 14.47 -5.90 10.27
CA VAL A 264 15.72 -6.02 11.06
C VAL A 264 16.62 -4.80 10.81
N ALA A 265 16.78 -4.36 9.55
CA ALA A 265 17.55 -3.18 9.20
C ALA A 265 16.98 -1.90 9.84
N LEU A 266 15.64 -1.72 9.77
CA LEU A 266 14.97 -0.60 10.41
C LEU A 266 15.15 -0.60 11.92
N SER A 267 15.10 -1.78 12.57
CA SER A 267 15.34 -1.90 14.01
C SER A 267 16.77 -1.56 14.38
N TYR A 268 17.73 -1.98 13.58
CA TYR A 268 19.14 -1.67 13.79
C TYR A 268 19.43 -0.15 13.65
N ILE A 269 18.90 0.48 12.59
CA ILE A 269 19.02 1.93 12.35
C ILE A 269 18.37 2.71 13.51
N GLY A 270 17.18 2.29 13.94
CA GLY A 270 16.50 2.90 15.08
C GLY A 270 17.33 2.86 16.37
N ARG A 271 17.94 1.73 16.69
CA ARG A 271 18.83 1.58 17.85
C ARG A 271 20.04 2.52 17.78
N LYS A 272 20.68 2.59 16.62
CA LYS A 272 21.87 3.43 16.41
C LYS A 272 21.53 4.93 16.56
N GLN A 273 20.36 5.35 16.10
CA GLN A 273 19.89 6.73 16.26
C GLN A 273 19.57 7.05 17.73
N THR A 274 18.95 6.12 18.46
CA THR A 274 18.65 6.29 19.89
C THR A 274 19.94 6.42 20.69
N ALA A 275 20.92 5.53 20.47
CA ALA A 275 22.21 5.59 21.14
C ALA A 275 22.99 6.90 20.86
N ARG A 276 22.94 7.39 19.61
CA ARG A 276 23.54 8.69 19.26
C ARG A 276 22.86 9.88 19.92
N ASN A 277 21.53 9.85 20.02
CA ASN A 277 20.76 10.90 20.66
C ASN A 277 20.95 10.91 22.18
N GLU A 278 21.10 9.74 22.82
CA GLU A 278 21.45 9.63 24.24
C GLU A 278 22.85 10.22 24.53
N GLN A 279 23.82 9.95 23.66
CA GLN A 279 25.19 10.56 23.78
C GLN A 279 25.19 12.08 23.58
N ARG A 280 24.27 12.58 22.73
CA ARG A 280 24.19 14.02 22.44
C ARG A 280 23.37 14.79 23.47
N ASN A 281 22.45 14.14 24.18
CA ASN A 281 21.52 14.74 25.16
C ASN A 281 21.92 14.48 26.61
N SER A 282 23.11 13.92 26.89
CA SER A 282 23.61 13.79 28.26
C SER A 282 23.80 15.14 28.99
N GLY A 283 23.40 16.26 28.37
CA GLY A 283 23.34 17.61 28.98
C GLY A 283 21.93 18.25 28.99
N GLY A 284 20.81 17.54 28.63
CA GLY A 284 19.46 18.10 28.54
C GLY A 284 18.48 17.51 29.54
N THR A 285 17.42 18.24 29.86
CA THR A 285 16.41 17.86 30.86
C THR A 285 15.57 16.63 30.45
N PRO A 286 15.15 15.79 31.43
CA PRO A 286 14.50 14.48 31.17
C PRO A 286 13.17 14.52 30.38
N GLU A 287 12.49 15.64 30.29
CA GLU A 287 11.20 15.75 29.60
C GLU A 287 11.32 15.90 28.08
N GLN A 288 12.35 16.56 27.58
CA GLN A 288 12.60 16.68 26.14
C GLN A 288 13.06 15.35 25.53
N VAL A 289 13.77 14.52 26.30
CA VAL A 289 14.19 13.17 25.92
C VAL A 289 13.01 12.23 25.71
N LYS A 290 11.93 12.34 26.51
CA LYS A 290 10.72 11.49 26.40
C LYS A 290 9.93 11.72 25.11
N GLY A 291 9.91 12.93 24.57
CA GLY A 291 9.19 13.25 23.32
C GLY A 291 9.86 12.61 22.09
N VAL A 292 11.18 12.66 22.01
CA VAL A 292 11.97 12.09 20.90
C VAL A 292 12.07 10.57 21.03
N MET A 293 12.21 10.02 22.25
CA MET A 293 12.18 8.56 22.48
C MET A 293 10.90 7.89 22.03
N ARG A 294 9.76 8.58 22.06
CA ARG A 294 8.46 8.00 21.68
C ARG A 294 8.35 7.71 20.20
N SER A 295 9.03 8.45 19.35
CA SER A 295 9.01 8.26 17.89
C SER A 295 9.99 7.19 17.40
N VAL A 296 11.07 6.88 18.14
CA VAL A 296 12.14 5.95 17.73
C VAL A 296 12.02 4.57 18.43
N ARG A 297 11.16 4.44 19.44
CA ARG A 297 10.96 3.21 20.23
C ARG A 297 10.19 2.12 19.48
N LEU A 298 10.58 1.84 18.23
CA LEU A 298 9.91 0.82 17.42
C LEU A 298 10.20 -0.62 17.90
N LEU A 299 11.37 -0.87 18.51
CA LEU A 299 11.81 -2.24 18.75
C LEU A 299 12.84 -2.27 19.88
N THR A 300 12.48 -2.04 21.13
CA THR A 300 13.47 -1.84 22.19
C THR A 300 13.55 -2.91 23.27
N LYS A 301 13.03 -4.13 23.14
CA LYS A 301 13.47 -5.18 24.07
C LYS A 301 13.47 -6.59 23.51
N ASP A 302 12.56 -6.93 22.59
CA ASP A 302 12.51 -8.27 21.99
C ASP A 302 12.61 -8.21 20.47
N SER A 303 13.56 -7.44 19.98
CA SER A 303 13.58 -6.82 18.66
C SER A 303 13.58 -7.77 17.46
N MET A 304 14.07 -8.97 17.60
CA MET A 304 14.14 -9.91 16.49
C MET A 304 12.83 -10.68 16.34
N VAL A 305 12.23 -11.06 17.45
CA VAL A 305 10.91 -11.72 17.47
C VAL A 305 9.82 -10.77 17.00
N GLU A 306 9.85 -9.50 17.46
CA GLU A 306 8.93 -8.47 16.98
C GLU A 306 9.12 -8.14 15.50
N ALA A 307 10.37 -8.06 15.01
CA ALA A 307 10.66 -7.83 13.61
C ALA A 307 10.14 -9.00 12.73
N CYS A 308 10.35 -10.24 13.17
CA CYS A 308 9.80 -11.42 12.49
C CYS A 308 8.28 -11.44 12.54
N ALA A 309 7.67 -11.13 13.70
CA ALA A 309 6.22 -11.06 13.83
C ALA A 309 5.61 -10.00 12.90
N MET A 310 6.21 -8.80 12.81
CA MET A 310 5.79 -7.74 11.90
C MET A 310 5.98 -8.12 10.43
N ALA A 311 7.06 -8.82 10.11
CA ALA A 311 7.30 -9.29 8.75
C ALA A 311 6.26 -10.35 8.33
N LEU A 312 5.92 -11.27 9.21
CA LEU A 312 4.93 -12.32 8.97
C LEU A 312 3.48 -11.79 9.04
N ALA A 313 3.24 -10.68 9.76
CA ALA A 313 1.94 -10.03 9.86
C ALA A 313 1.51 -9.25 8.60
N GLY A 314 2.30 -9.25 7.53
CA GLY A 314 1.95 -8.63 6.24
C GLY A 314 1.61 -9.67 5.18
N PRO A 315 0.44 -10.32 5.22
CA PRO A 315 0.02 -11.26 4.20
C PRO A 315 -0.15 -10.58 2.85
N LYS A 316 0.08 -11.33 1.77
CA LYS A 316 -0.14 -10.89 0.40
C LYS A 316 -1.59 -11.16 0.02
N GLY A 317 -2.21 -10.31 -0.76
CA GLY A 317 -3.64 -10.36 -0.96
C GLY A 317 -4.12 -10.10 -2.38
N ALA A 318 -5.35 -9.68 -2.45
CA ALA A 318 -6.13 -9.54 -3.66
C ALA A 318 -5.54 -8.56 -4.69
N VAL A 319 -4.87 -7.50 -4.25
CA VAL A 319 -4.23 -6.51 -5.15
C VAL A 319 -3.15 -7.17 -5.99
N THR A 320 -2.32 -8.04 -5.38
CA THR A 320 -1.29 -8.81 -6.10
C THR A 320 -1.88 -9.60 -7.27
N LEU A 321 -2.98 -10.32 -7.03
CA LEU A 321 -3.64 -11.10 -8.07
C LEU A 321 -4.33 -10.22 -9.11
N SER A 322 -5.04 -9.18 -8.68
CA SER A 322 -5.71 -8.25 -9.60
C SER A 322 -4.74 -7.61 -10.57
N ILE A 323 -3.56 -7.23 -10.12
CA ILE A 323 -2.51 -6.65 -10.97
C ILE A 323 -1.96 -7.70 -11.95
N MET A 324 -1.74 -8.95 -11.49
CA MET A 324 -1.24 -10.01 -12.36
C MET A 324 -2.17 -10.32 -13.54
N PHE A 325 -3.49 -10.17 -13.39
CA PHE A 325 -4.46 -10.34 -14.48
C PHE A 325 -4.40 -9.23 -15.55
N THR A 326 -3.69 -8.14 -15.30
CA THR A 326 -3.48 -7.08 -16.30
C THR A 326 -2.23 -7.33 -17.17
N LEU A 327 -1.46 -8.40 -16.92
CA LEU A 327 -0.36 -8.80 -17.79
C LEU A 327 -0.91 -9.25 -19.14
N PRO A 328 -0.32 -8.80 -20.28
CA PRO A 328 -0.69 -9.29 -21.60
C PRO A 328 -0.45 -10.80 -21.69
N TYR A 329 -1.45 -11.56 -22.11
CA TYR A 329 -1.37 -13.02 -22.27
C TYR A 329 -0.41 -13.48 -23.38
N SER A 330 -0.06 -12.59 -24.32
CA SER A 330 0.90 -12.87 -25.38
C SER A 330 2.15 -12.03 -25.19
N ILE A 331 3.09 -12.56 -24.43
CA ILE A 331 4.47 -12.09 -24.52
C ILE A 331 5.11 -12.95 -25.62
N ASP A 332 4.84 -12.62 -26.89
CA ASP A 332 5.63 -13.19 -27.95
C ASP A 332 7.08 -12.77 -27.72
N ALA A 333 7.91 -13.76 -27.45
CA ALA A 333 9.35 -13.56 -27.34
C ALA A 333 9.84 -13.09 -28.73
N ALA A 334 10.00 -11.77 -28.87
CA ALA A 334 10.69 -11.16 -30.00
C ALA A 334 12.20 -11.17 -29.74
#